data_073d88e3697cc3f9b9e8f126b19819a3
#
_entry.id   073d88e3697cc3f9b9e8f126b19819a3
#
_cell.length_a   1.000
_cell.length_b   1.000
_cell.length_c   1.000
_cell.angle_alpha   90.00
_cell.angle_beta   90.00
_cell.angle_gamma   90.00
#
_symmetry.space_group_name_H-M   'P 1'
#
loop_
_entity.id
_entity.type
_entity.pdbx_description
1 polymer ?
#
loop_
_entity_poly.entity_id
_entity_poly.type
_entity_poly.pdbx_seq_one_letter_code
_entity_poly.pdbx_strand_id
1 'polypeptide(L)'
;MKKKLTGIVLLLLFFAMPLQGQAKVKAPKKQCHAYAVMDAGSGEVLFGQKANKKIYPASTAKLMTAIVCVEKGNVNSVIKTKSDVVYRTTPGTYSLGIGAGVNYTFKDLLHMSLMSSAADATDSLAVGVFGSKKACVEAMNEKCKELGLKKTHFDNPVGSDIGAGYNETYASAKEMAKICRYAMAIPLIRSAVSKAHYSTQKGGMYVNTTNWFLKGMAYYDRDTYKIIGSKSGTTNAAGHVFIATAADYEGHELICAYFGNVSKESTFASIRSLFDYAFNNYKKGKLTLTPSNYDVRSSQKYGAVYSEYSALHCYPAQKDGLFAPNKAITRKQL
;
A
#
# COMPACT_ATOMS: atom_id res chain seq x y z
N MET A 1 -32.14 -69.91 5.84
CA MET A 1 -32.76 -68.65 5.42
C MET A 1 -31.69 -67.56 5.39
N LYS A 2 -31.16 -67.17 4.20
CA LYS A 2 -30.11 -66.22 4.03
C LYS A 2 -30.77 -64.88 3.61
N LYS A 3 -30.72 -63.81 4.48
CA LYS A 3 -31.16 -62.50 4.15
C LYS A 3 -30.05 -61.78 3.34
N LYS A 4 -30.36 -61.45 2.10
CA LYS A 4 -29.51 -60.55 1.25
C LYS A 4 -29.70 -59.12 1.67
N LEU A 5 -28.63 -58.48 2.10
CA LEU A 5 -28.59 -57.04 2.36
C LEU A 5 -28.21 -56.33 1.06
N THR A 6 -29.16 -55.63 0.48
CA THR A 6 -28.95 -54.84 -0.75
C THR A 6 -28.48 -53.46 -0.31
N GLY A 7 -27.17 -53.19 -0.48
CA GLY A 7 -26.58 -51.88 -0.23
C GLY A 7 -26.89 -50.90 -1.39
N ILE A 8 -27.58 -49.85 -1.08
CA ILE A 8 -27.80 -48.72 -2.01
C ILE A 8 -26.55 -47.84 -1.97
N VAL A 9 -25.77 -47.89 -3.05
CA VAL A 9 -24.65 -46.96 -3.25
C VAL A 9 -25.23 -45.65 -3.80
N LEU A 10 -25.30 -44.63 -2.93
CA LEU A 10 -25.67 -43.27 -3.33
C LEU A 10 -24.48 -42.62 -4.01
N LEU A 11 -24.49 -42.54 -5.35
CA LEU A 11 -23.48 -41.86 -6.16
C LEU A 11 -23.71 -40.33 -6.07
N LEU A 12 -22.97 -39.65 -5.21
CA LEU A 12 -22.93 -38.20 -5.17
C LEU A 12 -22.18 -37.67 -6.39
N LEU A 13 -22.93 -37.35 -7.44
CA LEU A 13 -22.45 -36.57 -8.59
C LEU A 13 -22.18 -35.14 -8.10
N PHE A 14 -20.93 -34.83 -7.75
CA PHE A 14 -20.45 -33.46 -7.66
C PHE A 14 -20.49 -32.87 -9.08
N PHE A 15 -21.51 -32.10 -9.36
CA PHE A 15 -21.49 -31.17 -10.48
C PHE A 15 -20.40 -30.17 -10.21
N ALA A 16 -19.22 -30.38 -10.76
CA ALA A 16 -18.22 -29.35 -10.94
C ALA A 16 -18.83 -28.31 -11.91
N MET A 17 -19.48 -27.28 -11.36
CA MET A 17 -19.82 -26.11 -12.14
C MET A 17 -18.50 -25.58 -12.71
N PRO A 18 -18.35 -25.46 -14.03
CA PRO A 18 -17.18 -24.81 -14.57
C PRO A 18 -17.18 -23.40 -14.01
N LEU A 19 -16.09 -23.01 -13.31
CA LEU A 19 -15.81 -21.61 -13.05
C LEU A 19 -15.90 -20.92 -14.40
N GLN A 20 -16.99 -20.17 -14.63
CA GLN A 20 -17.09 -19.31 -15.81
C GLN A 20 -15.92 -18.34 -15.71
N GLY A 21 -14.86 -18.64 -16.47
CA GLY A 21 -13.75 -17.73 -16.64
C GLY A 21 -14.31 -16.41 -17.12
N GLN A 22 -14.26 -15.39 -16.27
CA GLN A 22 -14.63 -14.03 -16.67
C GLN A 22 -13.82 -13.71 -17.94
N ALA A 23 -14.50 -13.38 -19.03
CA ALA A 23 -13.86 -13.00 -20.27
C ALA A 23 -12.81 -11.93 -19.92
N LYS A 24 -11.53 -12.19 -20.23
CA LYS A 24 -10.44 -11.25 -19.95
C LYS A 24 -10.76 -9.95 -20.68
N VAL A 25 -11.27 -8.97 -19.92
CA VAL A 25 -11.56 -7.65 -20.46
C VAL A 25 -10.26 -7.05 -20.96
N LYS A 26 -10.28 -6.54 -22.20
CA LYS A 26 -9.08 -6.04 -22.86
C LYS A 26 -8.57 -4.80 -22.14
N ALA A 27 -7.37 -4.91 -21.56
CA ALA A 27 -6.74 -3.83 -20.81
C ALA A 27 -6.63 -2.54 -21.65
N PRO A 28 -7.08 -1.36 -21.15
CA PRO A 28 -6.92 -0.10 -21.87
C PRO A 28 -5.44 0.21 -22.10
N LYS A 29 -5.07 0.56 -23.34
CA LYS A 29 -3.70 0.99 -23.63
C LYS A 29 -3.42 2.37 -23.05
N LYS A 30 -2.25 2.54 -22.41
CA LYS A 30 -1.78 3.80 -21.83
C LYS A 30 -0.33 4.09 -22.22
N GLN A 31 0.01 5.38 -22.32
CA GLN A 31 1.39 5.82 -22.49
C GLN A 31 2.11 5.75 -21.14
N CYS A 32 2.70 4.60 -20.85
CA CYS A 32 3.43 4.34 -19.60
C CYS A 32 4.38 3.17 -19.77
N HIS A 33 5.29 3.01 -18.81
CA HIS A 33 6.17 1.84 -18.77
C HIS A 33 5.39 0.57 -18.41
N ALA A 34 4.52 0.65 -17.41
CA ALA A 34 3.67 -0.45 -16.96
C ALA A 34 2.54 0.05 -16.05
N TYR A 35 1.44 -0.71 -15.99
CA TYR A 35 0.44 -0.56 -14.94
C TYR A 35 -0.22 -1.89 -14.59
N ALA A 36 -0.81 -1.96 -13.41
CA ALA A 36 -1.68 -3.04 -12.96
C ALA A 36 -2.87 -2.45 -12.19
N VAL A 37 -4.08 -2.95 -12.47
CA VAL A 37 -5.26 -2.70 -11.67
C VAL A 37 -5.62 -4.00 -10.96
N MET A 38 -5.76 -3.94 -9.64
CA MET A 38 -5.94 -5.07 -8.75
C MET A 38 -7.19 -4.86 -7.91
N ASP A 39 -7.96 -5.92 -7.73
CA ASP A 39 -8.97 -6.00 -6.69
C ASP A 39 -8.29 -6.12 -5.32
N ALA A 40 -8.55 -5.18 -4.43
CA ALA A 40 -7.87 -5.14 -3.13
C ALA A 40 -8.34 -6.27 -2.20
N GLY A 41 -9.57 -6.73 -2.33
CA GLY A 41 -10.14 -7.81 -1.55
C GLY A 41 -9.48 -9.15 -1.87
N SER A 42 -9.55 -9.58 -3.12
CA SER A 42 -9.00 -10.86 -3.57
C SER A 42 -7.48 -10.84 -3.80
N GLY A 43 -6.91 -9.67 -4.17
CA GLY A 43 -5.53 -9.55 -4.64
C GLY A 43 -5.35 -9.99 -6.09
N GLU A 44 -6.44 -10.22 -6.81
CA GLU A 44 -6.41 -10.55 -8.22
C GLU A 44 -6.06 -9.31 -9.06
N VAL A 45 -5.17 -9.47 -10.04
CA VAL A 45 -4.93 -8.44 -11.06
C VAL A 45 -6.01 -8.56 -12.12
N LEU A 46 -6.94 -7.62 -12.12
CA LEU A 46 -8.06 -7.58 -13.05
C LEU A 46 -7.59 -7.36 -14.49
N PHE A 47 -6.71 -6.40 -14.67
CA PHE A 47 -6.06 -6.12 -15.94
C PHE A 47 -4.79 -5.28 -15.75
N GLY A 48 -3.98 -5.17 -16.81
CA GLY A 48 -2.74 -4.40 -16.76
C GLY A 48 -2.04 -4.34 -18.11
N GLN A 49 -1.03 -3.48 -18.20
CA GLN A 49 -0.13 -3.37 -19.34
C GLN A 49 1.30 -3.59 -18.87
N LYS A 50 1.98 -4.60 -19.43
CA LYS A 50 3.35 -4.95 -19.04
C LYS A 50 3.54 -5.09 -17.51
N ALA A 51 2.48 -5.56 -16.80
CA ALA A 51 2.39 -5.54 -15.34
C ALA A 51 3.52 -6.30 -14.62
N ASN A 52 4.18 -7.25 -15.31
CA ASN A 52 5.31 -8.02 -14.80
C ASN A 52 6.69 -7.49 -15.29
N LYS A 53 6.72 -6.39 -16.07
CA LYS A 53 7.98 -5.79 -16.55
C LYS A 53 8.71 -5.15 -15.37
N LYS A 54 10.06 -5.22 -15.37
CA LYS A 54 10.91 -4.46 -14.45
C LYS A 54 10.70 -2.97 -14.65
N ILE A 55 10.42 -2.25 -13.56
CA ILE A 55 10.27 -0.80 -13.50
C ILE A 55 11.06 -0.25 -12.30
N TYR A 56 11.35 1.04 -12.33
CA TYR A 56 11.84 1.77 -11.17
C TYR A 56 10.67 2.29 -10.35
N PRO A 57 10.54 1.91 -9.06
CA PRO A 57 9.40 2.28 -8.23
C PRO A 57 9.45 3.73 -7.77
N ALA A 58 10.59 4.40 -7.83
CA ALA A 58 10.81 5.71 -7.24
C ALA A 58 10.30 5.74 -5.78
N SER A 59 9.83 6.87 -5.30
CA SER A 59 9.34 7.04 -3.93
C SER A 59 8.13 6.17 -3.55
N THR A 60 7.54 5.38 -4.46
CA THR A 60 6.53 4.39 -4.06
C THR A 60 7.13 3.26 -3.23
N ALA A 61 8.46 3.06 -3.29
CA ALA A 61 9.22 2.16 -2.41
C ALA A 61 9.01 2.48 -0.91
N LYS A 62 8.73 3.75 -0.56
CA LYS A 62 8.44 4.17 0.82
C LYS A 62 7.23 3.45 1.44
N LEU A 63 6.35 2.84 0.64
CA LEU A 63 5.31 1.96 1.17
C LEU A 63 5.92 0.73 1.85
N MET A 64 6.95 0.10 1.25
CA MET A 64 7.64 -1.03 1.87
C MET A 64 8.42 -0.59 3.12
N THR A 65 9.11 0.55 3.05
CA THR A 65 9.77 1.13 4.24
C THR A 65 8.79 1.37 5.38
N ALA A 66 7.61 1.93 5.07
CA ALA A 66 6.56 2.15 6.05
C ALA A 66 6.06 0.82 6.67
N ILE A 67 5.83 -0.20 5.84
CA ILE A 67 5.41 -1.54 6.29
C ILE A 67 6.41 -2.07 7.33
N VAL A 68 7.68 -2.17 6.96
CA VAL A 68 8.68 -2.78 7.86
C VAL A 68 8.93 -1.93 9.10
N CYS A 69 8.86 -0.60 8.99
CA CYS A 69 8.99 0.28 10.15
C CYS A 69 7.81 0.13 11.12
N VAL A 70 6.57 0.02 10.62
CA VAL A 70 5.40 -0.19 11.48
C VAL A 70 5.42 -1.57 12.13
N GLU A 71 5.84 -2.60 11.41
CA GLU A 71 5.91 -3.97 11.93
C GLU A 71 7.01 -4.19 12.98
N LYS A 72 8.15 -3.53 12.83
CA LYS A 72 9.32 -3.74 13.69
C LYS A 72 9.52 -2.63 14.74
N GLY A 73 9.01 -1.42 14.45
CA GLY A 73 9.17 -0.24 15.30
C GLY A 73 8.20 -0.19 16.48
N ASN A 74 8.50 0.67 17.44
CA ASN A 74 7.53 1.10 18.43
C ASN A 74 6.81 2.36 17.91
N VAL A 75 5.55 2.22 17.48
CA VAL A 75 4.76 3.30 16.87
C VAL A 75 4.46 4.47 17.82
N ASN A 76 4.68 4.28 19.12
CA ASN A 76 4.54 5.32 20.14
C ASN A 76 5.89 5.95 20.54
N SER A 77 6.99 5.57 19.87
CA SER A 77 8.30 6.13 20.17
C SER A 77 8.46 7.56 19.67
N VAL A 78 9.39 8.27 20.31
CA VAL A 78 9.92 9.54 19.85
C VAL A 78 11.33 9.28 19.30
N ILE A 79 11.59 9.74 18.08
CA ILE A 79 12.84 9.57 17.37
C ILE A 79 13.52 10.93 17.29
N LYS A 80 14.73 11.03 17.85
CA LYS A 80 15.60 12.21 17.72
C LYS A 80 16.36 12.11 16.41
N THR A 81 16.21 13.10 15.53
CA THR A 81 16.90 13.15 14.23
C THR A 81 18.40 13.31 14.41
N LYS A 82 19.19 12.69 13.50
CA LYS A 82 20.65 12.75 13.51
C LYS A 82 21.15 13.56 12.31
N SER A 83 22.22 14.35 12.50
CA SER A 83 22.80 15.21 11.47
C SER A 83 23.30 14.43 10.24
N ASP A 84 23.91 13.28 10.47
CA ASP A 84 24.41 12.37 9.41
C ASP A 84 23.28 11.70 8.61
N VAL A 85 22.04 11.77 9.11
CA VAL A 85 20.85 11.26 8.42
C VAL A 85 20.14 12.36 7.66
N VAL A 86 19.81 13.48 8.33
CA VAL A 86 18.98 14.53 7.70
C VAL A 86 19.75 15.37 6.69
N TYR A 87 21.06 15.51 6.83
CA TYR A 87 21.89 16.26 5.89
C TYR A 87 22.60 15.38 4.84
N ARG A 88 22.51 14.06 4.98
CA ARG A 88 23.06 13.08 4.02
C ARG A 88 21.96 12.16 3.50
N THR A 89 20.88 12.76 3.04
CA THR A 89 19.80 12.02 2.40
C THR A 89 20.26 11.37 1.10
N THR A 90 19.54 10.35 0.68
CA THR A 90 19.81 9.66 -0.58
C THR A 90 19.76 10.63 -1.77
N PRO A 91 20.74 10.64 -2.68
CA PRO A 91 20.81 11.57 -3.80
C PRO A 91 19.54 11.58 -4.67
N GLY A 92 19.19 12.76 -5.22
CA GLY A 92 18.08 12.92 -6.14
C GLY A 92 16.69 12.81 -5.48
N THR A 93 16.62 12.94 -4.15
CA THR A 93 15.36 12.85 -3.41
C THR A 93 14.91 14.18 -2.82
N TYR A 94 13.59 14.31 -2.62
CA TYR A 94 13.00 15.47 -1.95
C TYR A 94 13.15 15.36 -0.44
N SER A 95 13.52 16.46 0.21
CA SER A 95 13.58 16.59 1.67
C SER A 95 12.72 17.74 2.15
N LEU A 96 12.14 17.62 3.33
CA LEU A 96 11.40 18.70 4.01
C LEU A 96 12.33 19.69 4.72
N GLY A 97 13.61 19.34 4.90
CA GLY A 97 14.55 20.13 5.68
C GLY A 97 14.31 20.00 7.18
N ILE A 98 13.95 18.80 7.67
CA ILE A 98 13.81 18.56 9.10
C ILE A 98 15.15 18.74 9.80
N GLY A 99 15.14 19.46 10.94
CA GLY A 99 16.37 19.80 11.67
C GLY A 99 17.03 18.59 12.33
N ALA A 100 18.36 18.65 12.47
CA ALA A 100 19.10 17.70 13.29
C ALA A 100 18.87 17.94 14.79
N GLY A 101 18.84 16.89 15.59
CA GLY A 101 18.61 16.97 17.04
C GLY A 101 17.16 17.23 17.43
N VAL A 102 16.26 17.36 16.49
CA VAL A 102 14.83 17.58 16.72
C VAL A 102 14.13 16.26 17.03
N ASN A 103 13.22 16.27 17.98
CA ASN A 103 12.38 15.14 18.34
C ASN A 103 11.11 15.13 17.50
N TYR A 104 10.85 14.01 16.80
CA TYR A 104 9.59 13.72 16.14
C TYR A 104 9.00 12.44 16.68
N THR A 105 7.67 12.32 16.70
CA THR A 105 7.06 11.01 16.96
C THR A 105 7.28 10.08 15.77
N PHE A 106 7.23 8.79 15.98
CA PHE A 106 7.19 7.80 14.89
C PHE A 106 6.13 8.16 13.85
N LYS A 107 4.94 8.56 14.33
CA LYS A 107 3.81 8.95 13.47
C LYS A 107 4.12 10.21 12.64
N ASP A 108 4.81 11.19 13.21
CA ASP A 108 5.23 12.39 12.46
C ASP A 108 6.12 12.02 11.28
N LEU A 109 7.19 11.25 11.52
CA LEU A 109 8.11 10.81 10.49
C LEU A 109 7.41 9.95 9.42
N LEU A 110 6.49 9.07 9.82
CA LEU A 110 5.70 8.26 8.91
C LEU A 110 4.81 9.13 8.00
N HIS A 111 4.10 10.12 8.56
CA HIS A 111 3.27 11.04 7.77
C HIS A 111 4.11 11.88 6.81
N MET A 112 5.23 12.44 7.26
CA MET A 112 6.15 13.19 6.41
C MET A 112 6.71 12.33 5.26
N SER A 113 7.09 11.08 5.56
CA SER A 113 7.56 10.11 4.56
C SER A 113 6.51 9.78 3.50
N LEU A 114 5.29 9.49 3.91
CA LEU A 114 4.25 9.01 3.00
C LEU A 114 3.50 10.13 2.29
N MET A 115 3.19 11.23 2.97
CA MET A 115 2.40 12.34 2.40
C MET A 115 3.23 13.23 1.49
N SER A 116 4.33 13.80 2.00
CA SER A 116 5.19 14.71 1.23
C SER A 116 6.33 14.01 0.51
N SER A 117 6.49 12.70 0.74
CA SER A 117 7.59 11.92 0.14
C SER A 117 8.99 12.30 0.64
N ALA A 118 9.10 12.90 1.83
CA ALA A 118 10.32 13.41 2.41
C ALA A 118 11.35 12.31 2.66
N ALA A 119 12.54 12.44 2.08
CA ALA A 119 13.63 11.47 2.23
C ALA A 119 14.28 11.56 3.62
N ASP A 120 14.50 12.78 4.11
CA ASP A 120 15.04 13.03 5.44
C ASP A 120 14.17 12.42 6.56
N ALA A 121 12.86 12.54 6.45
CA ALA A 121 11.92 11.89 7.38
C ALA A 121 11.91 10.37 7.21
N THR A 122 11.98 9.86 5.97
CA THR A 122 12.03 8.42 5.69
C THR A 122 13.30 7.78 6.23
N ASP A 123 14.45 8.39 5.95
CA ASP A 123 15.74 7.93 6.43
C ASP A 123 15.82 8.01 7.97
N SER A 124 15.27 9.07 8.57
CA SER A 124 15.20 9.20 10.03
C SER A 124 14.30 8.14 10.67
N LEU A 125 13.17 7.81 10.05
CA LEU A 125 12.30 6.72 10.50
C LEU A 125 13.02 5.38 10.39
N ALA A 126 13.65 5.09 9.24
CA ALA A 126 14.39 3.86 9.00
C ALA A 126 15.53 3.68 10.02
N VAL A 127 16.33 4.71 10.24
CA VAL A 127 17.44 4.67 11.20
C VAL A 127 16.93 4.61 12.65
N GLY A 128 15.84 5.30 12.95
CA GLY A 128 15.23 5.28 14.28
C GLY A 128 14.69 3.91 14.68
N VAL A 129 14.20 3.13 13.70
CA VAL A 129 13.65 1.78 13.94
C VAL A 129 14.74 0.69 13.86
N PHE A 130 15.62 0.77 12.88
CA PHE A 130 16.56 -0.31 12.55
C PHE A 130 18.00 0.00 12.93
N GLY A 131 18.30 1.20 13.39
CA GLY A 131 19.67 1.65 13.69
C GLY A 131 20.47 2.12 12.47
N SER A 132 20.15 1.62 11.26
CA SER A 132 20.81 2.03 10.02
C SER A 132 19.88 1.89 8.80
N LYS A 133 20.17 2.63 7.71
CA LYS A 133 19.47 2.47 6.43
C LYS A 133 19.67 1.06 5.86
N LYS A 134 20.87 0.48 6.02
CA LYS A 134 21.20 -0.87 5.55
C LYS A 134 20.32 -1.93 6.20
N ALA A 135 20.19 -1.91 7.53
CA ALA A 135 19.32 -2.85 8.24
C ALA A 135 17.84 -2.70 7.86
N CYS A 136 17.38 -1.47 7.57
CA CYS A 136 16.04 -1.25 7.03
C CYS A 136 15.86 -1.90 5.64
N VAL A 137 16.83 -1.75 4.75
CA VAL A 137 16.82 -2.35 3.41
C VAL A 137 16.82 -3.89 3.48
N GLU A 138 17.60 -4.47 4.37
CA GLU A 138 17.58 -5.91 4.65
C GLU A 138 16.17 -6.36 5.05
N ALA A 139 15.53 -5.65 5.99
CA ALA A 139 14.14 -5.93 6.39
C ALA A 139 13.14 -5.75 5.23
N MET A 140 13.29 -4.74 4.36
CA MET A 140 12.46 -4.55 3.17
C MET A 140 12.58 -5.74 2.21
N ASN A 141 13.79 -6.22 1.94
CA ASN A 141 14.01 -7.36 1.05
C ASN A 141 13.57 -8.69 1.68
N GLU A 142 13.70 -8.83 3.00
CA GLU A 142 13.10 -9.96 3.73
C GLU A 142 11.57 -9.97 3.58
N LYS A 143 10.92 -8.82 3.77
CA LYS A 143 9.48 -8.68 3.54
C LYS A 143 9.07 -8.98 2.10
N CYS A 144 9.90 -8.66 1.10
CA CYS A 144 9.67 -9.08 -0.28
C CYS A 144 9.62 -10.61 -0.40
N LYS A 145 10.52 -11.33 0.26
CA LYS A 145 10.52 -12.80 0.27
C LYS A 145 9.27 -13.36 0.95
N GLU A 146 8.90 -12.82 2.14
CA GLU A 146 7.69 -13.22 2.87
C GLU A 146 6.42 -13.05 2.03
N LEU A 147 6.33 -11.96 1.24
CA LEU A 147 5.20 -11.66 0.36
C LEU A 147 5.27 -12.38 -0.99
N GLY A 148 6.30 -13.18 -1.26
CA GLY A 148 6.50 -13.87 -2.52
C GLY A 148 6.75 -12.93 -3.71
N LEU A 149 7.40 -11.81 -3.49
CA LEU A 149 7.71 -10.79 -4.51
C LEU A 149 9.06 -11.15 -5.19
N LYS A 150 8.99 -11.81 -6.34
CA LYS A 150 10.18 -12.31 -7.05
C LYS A 150 10.80 -11.29 -8.02
N LYS A 151 10.10 -10.18 -8.28
CA LYS A 151 10.51 -9.13 -9.23
C LYS A 151 10.66 -7.78 -8.56
N THR A 152 10.93 -7.78 -7.25
CA THR A 152 11.10 -6.58 -6.45
C THR A 152 12.36 -6.71 -5.60
N HIS A 153 13.19 -5.67 -5.63
CA HIS A 153 14.38 -5.51 -4.82
C HIS A 153 14.56 -4.04 -4.46
N PHE A 154 15.04 -3.79 -3.26
CA PHE A 154 15.34 -2.46 -2.75
C PHE A 154 16.80 -2.40 -2.32
N ASP A 155 17.48 -1.30 -2.63
CA ASP A 155 18.84 -0.97 -2.20
C ASP A 155 18.89 0.26 -1.28
N ASN A 156 17.78 0.97 -1.16
CA ASN A 156 17.64 2.10 -0.26
C ASN A 156 16.18 2.27 0.23
N PRO A 157 15.95 2.95 1.38
CA PRO A 157 14.61 3.09 1.96
C PRO A 157 13.67 4.03 1.20
N VAL A 158 14.20 4.87 0.30
CA VAL A 158 13.46 5.98 -0.32
C VAL A 158 13.07 5.74 -1.78
N GLY A 159 13.65 4.69 -2.40
CA GLY A 159 13.38 4.32 -3.80
C GLY A 159 14.08 5.19 -4.83
N SER A 160 15.22 5.80 -4.47
CA SER A 160 16.07 6.50 -5.44
C SER A 160 16.73 5.49 -6.39
N ASP A 161 16.88 5.89 -7.63
CA ASP A 161 17.63 5.20 -8.69
C ASP A 161 18.87 6.04 -9.14
N ILE A 162 19.27 7.02 -8.34
CA ILE A 162 20.33 7.98 -8.65
C ILE A 162 21.51 7.77 -7.68
N GLY A 163 22.71 7.69 -8.25
CA GLY A 163 23.98 7.57 -7.52
C GLY A 163 24.58 6.19 -7.56
N ALA A 164 25.87 6.08 -7.23
CA ALA A 164 26.57 4.80 -7.16
C ALA A 164 25.94 3.93 -6.05
N GLY A 165 25.58 2.70 -6.39
CA GLY A 165 24.94 1.76 -5.47
C GLY A 165 23.43 1.93 -5.28
N TYR A 166 22.75 2.79 -6.05
CA TYR A 166 21.30 3.01 -5.96
C TYR A 166 20.51 2.61 -7.21
N ASN A 167 21.13 1.92 -8.14
CA ASN A 167 20.51 1.52 -9.41
C ASN A 167 19.89 0.12 -9.38
N GLU A 168 19.95 -0.56 -8.24
CA GLU A 168 19.43 -1.92 -8.09
C GLU A 168 18.00 -1.97 -7.52
N THR A 169 17.43 -0.81 -7.14
CA THR A 169 16.02 -0.74 -6.73
C THR A 169 15.12 -0.92 -7.95
N TYR A 170 14.38 -2.00 -7.97
CA TYR A 170 13.40 -2.30 -9.03
C TYR A 170 12.18 -3.03 -8.48
N ALA A 171 11.10 -3.00 -9.24
CA ALA A 171 9.87 -3.73 -8.93
C ALA A 171 9.13 -4.10 -10.23
N SER A 172 7.95 -4.67 -10.11
CA SER A 172 6.95 -4.72 -11.18
C SER A 172 5.66 -4.04 -10.75
N ALA A 173 4.86 -3.53 -11.69
CA ALA A 173 3.59 -2.88 -11.37
C ALA A 173 2.65 -3.81 -10.58
N LYS A 174 2.62 -5.10 -10.95
CA LYS A 174 1.86 -6.14 -10.23
C LYS A 174 2.32 -6.28 -8.77
N GLU A 175 3.63 -6.32 -8.53
CA GLU A 175 4.16 -6.51 -7.18
C GLU A 175 4.04 -5.24 -6.34
N MET A 176 4.17 -4.07 -6.94
CA MET A 176 3.89 -2.81 -6.25
C MET A 176 2.41 -2.66 -5.87
N ALA A 177 1.49 -3.19 -6.67
CA ALA A 177 0.08 -3.28 -6.28
C ALA A 177 -0.13 -4.22 -5.07
N LYS A 178 0.59 -5.34 -5.00
CA LYS A 178 0.58 -6.24 -3.82
C LYS A 178 1.14 -5.55 -2.58
N ILE A 179 2.25 -4.82 -2.71
CA ILE A 179 2.82 -4.03 -1.61
C ILE A 179 1.82 -2.99 -1.12
N CYS A 180 1.16 -2.27 -2.05
CA CYS A 180 0.14 -1.31 -1.70
C CYS A 180 -1.05 -1.97 -0.98
N ARG A 181 -1.53 -3.11 -1.47
CA ARG A 181 -2.59 -3.90 -0.82
C ARG A 181 -2.24 -4.23 0.63
N TYR A 182 -1.03 -4.69 0.87
CA TYR A 182 -0.53 -4.98 2.20
C TYR A 182 -0.43 -3.72 3.07
N ALA A 183 0.13 -2.64 2.53
CA ALA A 183 0.26 -1.36 3.21
C ALA A 183 -1.11 -0.79 3.62
N MET A 184 -2.11 -0.87 2.73
CA MET A 184 -3.46 -0.36 2.98
C MET A 184 -4.24 -1.18 4.00
N ALA A 185 -3.83 -2.41 4.28
CA ALA A 185 -4.37 -3.21 5.37
C ALA A 185 -3.81 -2.79 6.75
N ILE A 186 -2.75 -1.98 6.80
CA ILE A 186 -2.17 -1.44 8.03
C ILE A 186 -2.85 -0.10 8.36
N PRO A 187 -3.66 0.01 9.43
CA PRO A 187 -4.47 1.21 9.71
C PRO A 187 -3.66 2.49 9.79
N LEU A 188 -2.46 2.45 10.40
CA LEU A 188 -1.60 3.62 10.53
C LEU A 188 -1.08 4.13 9.18
N ILE A 189 -0.71 3.23 8.27
CA ILE A 189 -0.28 3.57 6.91
C ILE A 189 -1.48 4.10 6.12
N ARG A 190 -2.61 3.39 6.16
CA ARG A 190 -3.84 3.81 5.49
C ARG A 190 -4.26 5.22 5.92
N SER A 191 -4.28 5.49 7.22
CA SER A 191 -4.58 6.82 7.76
C SER A 191 -3.61 7.89 7.26
N ALA A 192 -2.30 7.60 7.23
CA ALA A 192 -1.31 8.56 6.76
C ALA A 192 -1.51 8.93 5.28
N VAL A 193 -1.71 7.95 4.40
CA VAL A 193 -1.84 8.19 2.94
C VAL A 193 -3.20 8.77 2.53
N SER A 194 -4.20 8.77 3.42
CA SER A 194 -5.55 9.28 3.14
C SER A 194 -5.72 10.76 3.49
N LYS A 195 -4.73 11.39 4.10
CA LYS A 195 -4.81 12.79 4.53
C LYS A 195 -4.32 13.75 3.44
N ALA A 196 -5.01 14.88 3.31
CA ALA A 196 -4.58 15.97 2.45
C ALA A 196 -3.45 16.79 3.10
N HIS A 197 -3.51 16.97 4.41
CA HIS A 197 -2.53 17.70 5.22
C HIS A 197 -2.39 17.07 6.62
N TYR A 198 -1.27 17.38 7.29
CA TYR A 198 -0.96 16.91 8.61
C TYR A 198 -0.05 17.90 9.34
N SER A 199 -0.40 18.23 10.59
CA SER A 199 0.47 18.98 11.50
C SER A 199 1.17 17.99 12.40
N THR A 200 2.50 18.06 12.50
CA THR A 200 3.26 17.15 13.35
C THR A 200 2.95 17.39 14.83
N GLN A 201 2.94 16.33 15.62
CA GLN A 201 2.76 16.42 17.07
C GLN A 201 3.99 17.02 17.77
N LYS A 202 5.17 16.81 17.18
CA LYS A 202 6.45 17.38 17.60
C LYS A 202 7.19 17.97 16.40
N GLY A 203 8.09 18.91 16.67
CA GLY A 203 8.94 19.51 15.64
C GLY A 203 8.28 20.60 14.80
N GLY A 204 7.00 20.93 15.01
CA GLY A 204 6.35 22.13 14.44
C GLY A 204 6.20 22.17 12.91
N MET A 205 6.13 21.01 12.24
CA MET A 205 6.03 20.93 10.79
C MET A 205 4.58 20.82 10.31
N TYR A 206 4.26 21.47 9.20
CA TYR A 206 3.00 21.30 8.47
C TYR A 206 3.26 20.63 7.13
N VAL A 207 2.58 19.53 6.86
CA VAL A 207 2.86 18.63 5.76
C VAL A 207 1.66 18.52 4.83
N ASN A 208 1.89 18.71 3.53
CA ASN A 208 0.88 18.52 2.50
C ASN A 208 1.14 17.23 1.73
N THR A 209 0.06 16.56 1.34
CA THR A 209 0.15 15.39 0.48
C THR A 209 0.62 15.75 -0.93
N THR A 210 1.32 14.82 -1.59
CA THR A 210 1.63 14.87 -3.03
C THR A 210 0.53 14.29 -3.90
N ASN A 211 -0.54 13.77 -3.31
CA ASN A 211 -1.68 13.18 -4.00
C ASN A 211 -2.65 14.27 -4.49
N TRP A 212 -2.68 14.51 -5.79
CA TRP A 212 -3.51 15.53 -6.40
C TRP A 212 -5.01 15.25 -6.28
N PHE A 213 -5.43 13.99 -6.21
CA PHE A 213 -6.85 13.67 -5.97
C PHE A 213 -7.33 14.18 -4.60
N LEU A 214 -6.50 13.98 -3.56
CA LEU A 214 -6.84 14.44 -2.21
C LEU A 214 -6.73 15.96 -2.05
N LYS A 215 -5.89 16.61 -2.87
CA LYS A 215 -5.76 18.07 -2.92
C LYS A 215 -6.86 18.75 -3.73
N GLY A 216 -7.71 18.00 -4.42
CA GLY A 216 -8.68 18.54 -5.35
C GLY A 216 -8.08 19.08 -6.66
N MET A 217 -6.80 18.80 -6.94
CA MET A 217 -6.10 19.24 -8.17
C MET A 217 -6.31 18.28 -9.35
N ALA A 218 -6.76 17.06 -9.10
CA ALA A 218 -7.11 16.08 -10.11
C ALA A 218 -8.57 15.69 -9.96
N TYR A 219 -9.33 15.87 -11.04
CA TYR A 219 -10.75 15.47 -11.08
C TYR A 219 -10.88 13.95 -11.18
N TYR A 220 -11.92 13.41 -10.57
CA TYR A 220 -12.40 12.04 -10.76
C TYR A 220 -13.91 12.00 -10.47
N ASP A 221 -14.59 10.96 -10.93
CA ASP A 221 -16.02 10.76 -10.70
C ASP A 221 -16.28 10.38 -9.23
N ARG A 222 -16.72 11.38 -8.45
CA ARG A 222 -17.01 11.21 -7.01
C ARG A 222 -18.35 10.57 -6.74
N ASP A 223 -19.21 10.46 -7.74
CA ASP A 223 -20.51 9.80 -7.60
C ASP A 223 -20.40 8.28 -7.74
N THR A 224 -19.35 7.80 -8.42
CA THR A 224 -19.07 6.37 -8.58
C THR A 224 -18.11 5.82 -7.52
N TYR A 225 -17.04 6.54 -7.16
CA TYR A 225 -16.04 6.09 -6.20
C TYR A 225 -15.35 7.26 -5.50
N LYS A 226 -14.62 6.95 -4.42
CA LYS A 226 -13.71 7.91 -3.77
C LYS A 226 -12.28 7.38 -3.79
N ILE A 227 -11.33 8.28 -3.99
CA ILE A 227 -9.91 7.99 -3.81
C ILE A 227 -9.59 7.98 -2.31
N ILE A 228 -9.05 6.86 -1.83
CA ILE A 228 -8.66 6.71 -0.43
C ILE A 228 -7.28 7.29 -0.20
N GLY A 229 -6.33 6.99 -1.11
CA GLY A 229 -4.97 7.49 -0.97
C GLY A 229 -3.99 6.71 -1.81
N SER A 230 -2.80 6.78 -1.46
CA SER A 230 -1.56 6.03 -1.64
C SER A 230 -0.37 6.92 -1.99
N LYS A 231 0.57 6.48 -2.84
CA LYS A 231 1.92 7.06 -2.88
C LYS A 231 2.34 7.47 -4.29
N SER A 232 2.87 8.69 -4.41
CA SER A 232 3.52 9.21 -5.63
C SER A 232 5.03 8.94 -5.61
N GLY A 233 5.63 9.01 -6.79
CA GLY A 233 7.07 9.03 -6.98
C GLY A 233 7.44 9.66 -8.31
N THR A 234 8.67 10.14 -8.42
CA THR A 234 9.25 10.66 -9.64
C THR A 234 10.77 10.54 -9.57
N THR A 235 11.38 9.99 -10.60
CA THR A 235 12.80 10.10 -10.92
C THR A 235 12.95 10.19 -12.43
N ASN A 236 14.13 10.52 -12.92
CA ASN A 236 14.36 10.58 -14.37
C ASN A 236 14.14 9.23 -15.04
N ALA A 237 14.61 8.15 -14.43
CA ALA A 237 14.46 6.79 -15.00
C ALA A 237 13.05 6.22 -14.80
N ALA A 238 12.41 6.50 -13.66
CA ALA A 238 11.05 6.04 -13.39
C ALA A 238 9.98 6.81 -14.17
N GLY A 239 10.22 8.08 -14.52
CA GLY A 239 9.18 9.01 -14.93
C GLY A 239 8.24 9.33 -13.76
N HIS A 240 7.05 9.85 -14.06
CA HIS A 240 6.01 10.05 -13.05
C HIS A 240 5.31 8.72 -12.75
N VAL A 241 5.23 8.39 -11.47
CA VAL A 241 4.61 7.16 -10.96
C VAL A 241 3.62 7.48 -9.85
N PHE A 242 2.54 6.72 -9.79
CA PHE A 242 1.58 6.83 -8.69
C PHE A 242 0.88 5.50 -8.45
N ILE A 243 0.74 5.12 -7.20
CA ILE A 243 -0.13 4.03 -6.80
C ILE A 243 -1.32 4.66 -6.10
N ALA A 244 -2.52 4.31 -6.54
CA ALA A 244 -3.77 4.80 -5.98
C ALA A 244 -4.62 3.66 -5.47
N THR A 245 -5.32 3.90 -4.38
CA THR A 245 -6.41 3.06 -3.88
C THR A 245 -7.70 3.86 -3.95
N ALA A 246 -8.74 3.26 -4.49
CA ALA A 246 -10.08 3.82 -4.59
C ALA A 246 -11.11 2.82 -4.10
N ALA A 247 -12.23 3.31 -3.57
CA ALA A 247 -13.35 2.48 -3.16
C ALA A 247 -14.65 3.01 -3.74
N ASP A 248 -15.53 2.12 -4.22
CA ASP A 248 -16.91 2.47 -4.47
C ASP A 248 -17.69 2.61 -3.17
N TYR A 249 -18.94 3.08 -3.26
CA TYR A 249 -19.81 3.28 -2.09
C TYR A 249 -20.37 2.00 -1.48
N GLU A 250 -20.07 0.85 -2.09
CA GLU A 250 -20.40 -0.46 -1.54
C GLU A 250 -19.18 -1.10 -0.84
N GLY A 251 -18.07 -0.37 -0.77
CA GLY A 251 -16.83 -0.80 -0.11
C GLY A 251 -15.96 -1.73 -0.95
N HIS A 252 -16.21 -1.83 -2.26
CA HIS A 252 -15.31 -2.55 -3.15
C HIS A 252 -14.08 -1.68 -3.44
N GLU A 253 -12.91 -2.16 -3.07
CA GLU A 253 -11.66 -1.42 -3.22
C GLU A 253 -10.83 -1.94 -4.39
N LEU A 254 -10.29 -1.00 -5.17
CA LEU A 254 -9.36 -1.24 -6.26
C LEU A 254 -8.04 -0.51 -6.01
N ILE A 255 -6.94 -1.12 -6.47
CA ILE A 255 -5.60 -0.54 -6.45
C ILE A 255 -5.12 -0.41 -7.90
N CYS A 256 -4.70 0.80 -8.27
CA CYS A 256 -4.05 1.07 -9.55
C CYS A 256 -2.59 1.43 -9.31
N ALA A 257 -1.67 0.58 -9.72
CA ALA A 257 -0.22 0.83 -9.69
C ALA A 257 0.24 1.23 -11.09
N TYR A 258 0.66 2.50 -11.27
CA TYR A 258 0.93 3.11 -12.57
C TYR A 258 2.33 3.73 -12.62
N PHE A 259 3.13 3.36 -13.62
CA PHE A 259 4.55 3.67 -13.71
C PHE A 259 4.99 4.18 -15.07
N GLY A 260 5.80 5.25 -15.07
CA GLY A 260 6.52 5.71 -16.25
C GLY A 260 5.69 6.58 -17.18
N ASN A 261 5.10 7.64 -16.67
CA ASN A 261 4.47 8.68 -17.48
C ASN A 261 5.37 9.91 -17.63
N VAL A 262 5.07 10.72 -18.62
CA VAL A 262 5.83 11.94 -18.96
C VAL A 262 5.47 13.13 -18.07
N SER A 263 4.28 13.16 -17.48
CA SER A 263 3.83 14.25 -16.59
C SER A 263 2.94 13.74 -15.45
N LYS A 264 2.81 14.57 -14.42
CA LYS A 264 1.89 14.33 -13.30
C LYS A 264 0.44 14.34 -13.79
N GLU A 265 0.06 15.34 -14.58
CA GLU A 265 -1.29 15.53 -15.12
C GLU A 265 -1.75 14.28 -15.86
N SER A 266 -0.94 13.79 -16.80
CA SER A 266 -1.26 12.59 -17.56
C SER A 266 -1.25 11.31 -16.70
N THR A 267 -0.46 11.27 -15.63
CA THR A 267 -0.48 10.16 -14.66
C THR A 267 -1.83 10.10 -13.94
N PHE A 268 -2.28 11.22 -13.35
CA PHE A 268 -3.56 11.26 -12.64
C PHE A 268 -4.76 11.04 -13.57
N ALA A 269 -4.73 11.64 -14.78
CA ALA A 269 -5.77 11.42 -15.80
C ALA A 269 -5.84 9.95 -16.25
N SER A 270 -4.69 9.29 -16.42
CA SER A 270 -4.64 7.88 -16.79
C SER A 270 -5.20 6.99 -15.67
N ILE A 271 -4.82 7.22 -14.43
CA ILE A 271 -5.30 6.46 -13.26
C ILE A 271 -6.81 6.62 -13.11
N ARG A 272 -7.33 7.86 -13.23
CA ARG A 272 -8.78 8.09 -13.23
C ARG A 272 -9.46 7.22 -14.28
N SER A 273 -9.03 7.30 -15.54
CA SER A 273 -9.68 6.54 -16.61
C SER A 273 -9.57 5.02 -16.45
N LEU A 274 -8.55 4.52 -15.73
CA LEU A 274 -8.43 3.10 -15.37
C LEU A 274 -9.40 2.71 -14.25
N PHE A 275 -9.63 3.57 -13.27
CA PHE A 275 -10.66 3.35 -12.25
C PHE A 275 -12.06 3.45 -12.83
N ASP A 276 -12.35 4.47 -13.67
CA ASP A 276 -13.64 4.60 -14.36
C ASP A 276 -13.93 3.33 -15.16
N TYR A 277 -12.94 2.83 -15.91
CA TYR A 277 -13.06 1.59 -16.66
C TYR A 277 -13.29 0.38 -15.72
N ALA A 278 -12.54 0.27 -14.63
CA ALA A 278 -12.62 -0.86 -13.73
C ALA A 278 -13.96 -0.91 -12.98
N PHE A 279 -14.37 0.18 -12.34
CA PHE A 279 -15.64 0.22 -11.61
C PHE A 279 -16.87 0.01 -12.51
N ASN A 280 -16.79 0.42 -13.78
CA ASN A 280 -17.87 0.20 -14.75
C ASN A 280 -17.93 -1.24 -15.31
N ASN A 281 -16.81 -1.97 -15.35
CA ASN A 281 -16.74 -3.26 -16.03
C ASN A 281 -16.57 -4.47 -15.09
N TYR A 282 -16.10 -4.26 -13.85
CA TYR A 282 -15.92 -5.34 -12.88
C TYR A 282 -17.01 -5.28 -11.83
N LYS A 283 -17.95 -6.23 -11.92
CA LYS A 283 -18.95 -6.44 -10.88
C LYS A 283 -18.30 -7.09 -9.66
N LYS A 284 -18.73 -6.63 -8.49
CA LYS A 284 -18.22 -6.95 -7.18
C LYS A 284 -17.91 -8.42 -6.93
N GLY A 285 -16.69 -8.71 -6.58
CA GLY A 285 -16.40 -9.82 -5.69
C GLY A 285 -16.82 -9.43 -4.26
N LYS A 286 -17.37 -10.36 -3.51
CA LYS A 286 -17.63 -10.19 -2.07
C LYS A 286 -16.31 -9.80 -1.41
N LEU A 287 -16.26 -8.61 -0.78
CA LEU A 287 -15.10 -8.17 -0.01
C LEU A 287 -14.90 -9.15 1.14
N THR A 288 -14.08 -10.15 0.94
CA THR A 288 -13.53 -10.92 2.04
C THR A 288 -12.22 -10.23 2.38
N LEU A 289 -12.25 -9.28 3.31
CA LEU A 289 -11.05 -8.87 4.02
C LEU A 289 -10.57 -10.08 4.82
N THR A 290 -9.92 -11.00 4.15
CA THR A 290 -9.04 -11.95 4.80
C THR A 290 -7.69 -11.26 4.87
N PRO A 291 -7.26 -10.81 6.04
CA PRO A 291 -5.86 -10.54 6.29
C PRO A 291 -5.18 -11.92 6.27
N SER A 292 -4.96 -12.49 5.08
CA SER A 292 -4.12 -13.65 4.96
C SER A 292 -2.75 -13.23 5.46
N ASN A 293 -2.35 -13.75 6.62
CA ASN A 293 -1.07 -13.59 7.31
C ASN A 293 -0.90 -12.39 8.25
N TYR A 294 -1.97 -11.65 8.60
CA TYR A 294 -1.90 -10.71 9.71
C TYR A 294 -2.42 -11.42 10.97
N ASP A 295 -1.58 -12.11 11.67
CA ASP A 295 -1.90 -12.58 13.02
C ASP A 295 -1.65 -11.42 14.00
N VAL A 296 -2.68 -10.63 14.25
CA VAL A 296 -2.65 -9.59 15.27
C VAL A 296 -2.42 -10.19 16.67
N ARG A 297 -2.62 -11.50 16.84
CA ARG A 297 -2.40 -12.21 18.11
C ARG A 297 -0.93 -12.34 18.47
N SER A 298 -0.04 -12.35 17.49
CA SER A 298 1.40 -12.55 17.73
C SER A 298 2.14 -11.29 18.15
N SER A 299 1.51 -10.10 18.12
CA SER A 299 2.18 -8.89 18.52
C SER A 299 1.28 -7.96 19.30
N GLN A 300 1.44 -7.97 20.63
CA GLN A 300 0.98 -6.90 21.53
C GLN A 300 1.36 -5.48 21.03
N LYS A 301 2.31 -5.41 20.09
CA LYS A 301 2.78 -4.23 19.40
C LYS A 301 1.71 -3.50 18.59
N TYR A 302 0.74 -4.22 18.05
CA TYR A 302 -0.35 -3.65 17.24
C TYR A 302 -1.64 -3.42 18.03
N GLY A 303 -1.75 -3.97 19.23
CA GLY A 303 -2.91 -3.80 20.09
C GLY A 303 -3.21 -2.33 20.41
N ALA A 304 -2.16 -1.54 20.68
CA ALA A 304 -2.30 -0.11 20.96
C ALA A 304 -2.72 0.69 19.70
N VAL A 305 -2.15 0.34 18.53
CA VAL A 305 -2.53 0.95 17.24
C VAL A 305 -3.97 0.60 16.91
N TYR A 306 -4.36 -0.64 17.11
CA TYR A 306 -5.72 -1.11 16.88
C TYR A 306 -6.73 -0.40 17.79
N SER A 307 -6.45 -0.28 19.08
CA SER A 307 -7.35 0.40 20.04
C SER A 307 -7.56 1.88 19.71
N GLU A 308 -6.51 2.58 19.22
CA GLU A 308 -6.59 3.97 18.78
C GLU A 308 -7.49 4.13 17.54
N TYR A 309 -7.40 3.20 16.58
CA TYR A 309 -8.21 3.25 15.35
C TYR A 309 -9.62 2.69 15.52
N SER A 310 -9.84 1.77 16.45
CA SER A 310 -11.20 1.34 16.81
C SER A 310 -11.97 2.44 17.55
N ALA A 311 -11.27 3.25 18.37
CA ALA A 311 -11.87 4.45 18.98
C ALA A 311 -12.29 5.51 17.97
N LEU A 312 -11.69 5.51 16.75
CA LEU A 312 -12.07 6.37 15.64
C LEU A 312 -13.18 5.76 14.76
N HIS A 313 -13.81 4.67 15.20
CA HIS A 313 -14.82 3.91 14.45
C HIS A 313 -14.36 3.38 13.08
N CYS A 314 -13.07 3.32 12.84
CA CYS A 314 -12.52 2.75 11.60
C CYS A 314 -12.59 1.21 11.57
N TYR A 315 -12.64 0.59 12.76
CA TYR A 315 -12.87 -0.85 12.95
C TYR A 315 -13.67 -1.06 14.25
N PRO A 316 -14.88 -1.60 14.19
CA PRO A 316 -15.65 -1.87 15.40
C PRO A 316 -14.96 -2.98 16.21
N ALA A 317 -14.64 -2.69 17.47
CA ALA A 317 -14.24 -3.71 18.41
C ALA A 317 -15.40 -4.69 18.62
N GLN A 318 -15.11 -5.98 18.78
CA GLN A 318 -16.10 -6.93 19.25
C GLN A 318 -16.46 -6.62 20.70
N LYS A 319 -17.61 -7.11 21.21
CA LYS A 319 -18.09 -6.89 22.58
C LYS A 319 -17.07 -7.23 23.66
N ASP A 320 -16.08 -8.08 23.35
CA ASP A 320 -14.98 -8.50 24.21
C ASP A 320 -13.70 -7.68 24.00
N GLY A 321 -13.73 -6.64 23.15
CA GLY A 321 -12.57 -5.80 22.84
C GLY A 321 -11.52 -6.50 21.96
N LEU A 322 -11.80 -7.72 21.46
CA LEU A 322 -10.87 -8.48 20.66
C LEU A 322 -11.12 -8.23 19.17
N PHE A 323 -10.03 -8.14 18.42
CA PHE A 323 -10.07 -8.14 16.97
C PHE A 323 -10.21 -9.59 16.48
N ALA A 324 -11.21 -9.86 15.66
CA ALA A 324 -11.38 -11.17 15.03
C ALA A 324 -11.02 -11.08 13.54
N PRO A 325 -9.74 -11.23 13.18
CA PRO A 325 -9.26 -11.01 11.81
C PRO A 325 -9.87 -11.97 10.80
N ASN A 326 -10.43 -13.08 11.27
CA ASN A 326 -11.02 -14.13 10.43
C ASN A 326 -12.55 -14.04 10.31
N LYS A 327 -13.20 -13.05 10.93
CA LYS A 327 -14.64 -12.83 10.75
C LYS A 327 -14.88 -11.76 9.68
N ALA A 328 -15.75 -12.06 8.73
CA ALA A 328 -16.22 -11.08 7.76
C ALA A 328 -16.87 -9.90 8.50
N ILE A 329 -16.39 -8.69 8.23
CA ILE A 329 -17.00 -7.46 8.74
C ILE A 329 -18.24 -7.24 7.90
N THR A 330 -19.41 -7.17 8.54
CA THR A 330 -20.66 -6.91 7.86
C THR A 330 -20.82 -5.40 7.63
N ARG A 331 -21.61 -5.02 6.62
CA ARG A 331 -21.91 -3.61 6.27
C ARG A 331 -22.45 -2.78 7.44
N LYS A 332 -23.03 -3.43 8.47
CA LYS A 332 -23.48 -2.77 9.71
C LYS A 332 -22.35 -2.45 10.68
N GLN A 333 -21.14 -2.99 10.45
CA GLN A 333 -19.97 -2.86 11.34
C GLN A 333 -18.91 -1.91 10.73
N LEU A 334 -19.09 -1.43 9.50
CA LEU A 334 -18.39 -0.33 8.87
C LEU A 334 -19.17 0.97 9.03
#